data_8a7cc48832cb74490acffbe3b6a0c2d4
#
_entry.id   8a7cc48832cb74490acffbe3b6a0c2d4
#
_cell.length_a   1.000
_cell.length_b   1.000
_cell.length_c   1.000
_cell.angle_alpha   90.00
_cell.angle_beta   90.00
_cell.angle_gamma   90.00
#
_symmetry.space_group_name_H-M   'P 1'
#
loop_
_entity.id
_entity.type
_entity.pdbx_description
1 polymer ?
#
loop_
_entity_poly.entity_id
_entity_poly.type
_entity_poly.pdbx_seq_one_letter_code
_entity_poly.pdbx_strand_id
1 'polypeptide(L)'
;MIKESGSANETVAFASEFAAELKKGDIVRLHGEIGVGKTVFVRGVAEHFGCAEDVCSPTFAIMNIYGPSQTEDALPIYHFDLYRFENEEEIYDAGLDEFLGGDGISLVEWPELIKNYPAERVFDVTIEKDSAMGENYRRIIIDRR
;
A
#
# COMPACT_ATOMS: atom_id res chain seq x y z
N MET A 1 0.73 -4.77 -15.43
CA MET A 1 0.31 -3.41 -15.83
C MET A 1 1.42 -2.41 -15.52
N ILE A 2 1.72 -1.54 -16.46
CA ILE A 2 2.75 -0.52 -16.28
C ILE A 2 2.12 0.85 -16.56
N LYS A 3 2.36 1.80 -15.66
CA LYS A 3 1.85 3.17 -15.81
C LYS A 3 2.97 4.17 -15.55
N GLU A 4 3.07 5.18 -16.39
CA GLU A 4 3.96 6.32 -16.16
C GLU A 4 3.15 7.45 -15.55
N SER A 5 3.76 8.12 -14.57
CA SER A 5 3.15 9.26 -13.87
C SER A 5 4.13 10.43 -13.89
N GLY A 6 3.63 11.61 -14.22
CA GLY A 6 4.42 12.83 -14.25
C GLY A 6 4.24 13.72 -13.02
N SER A 7 3.37 13.37 -12.10
CA SER A 7 3.08 14.17 -10.91
C SER A 7 2.48 13.33 -9.80
N ALA A 8 2.50 13.86 -8.57
CA ALA A 8 1.84 13.22 -7.44
C ALA A 8 0.33 13.05 -7.71
N ASN A 9 -0.31 14.05 -8.31
CA ASN A 9 -1.74 13.97 -8.63
C ASN A 9 -2.05 12.85 -9.62
N GLU A 10 -1.21 12.62 -10.60
CA GLU A 10 -1.38 11.51 -11.54
C GLU A 10 -1.21 10.17 -10.84
N THR A 11 -0.26 10.07 -9.92
CA THR A 11 -0.07 8.85 -9.13
C THR A 11 -1.28 8.56 -8.25
N VAL A 12 -1.83 9.58 -7.58
CA VAL A 12 -3.04 9.44 -6.77
C VAL A 12 -4.21 8.95 -7.63
N ALA A 13 -4.41 9.56 -8.80
CA ALA A 13 -5.49 9.19 -9.70
C ALA A 13 -5.36 7.73 -10.18
N PHE A 14 -4.16 7.32 -10.55
CA PHE A 14 -3.90 5.94 -10.97
C PHE A 14 -4.12 4.94 -9.84
N ALA A 15 -3.63 5.26 -8.64
CA ALA A 15 -3.80 4.40 -7.48
C ALA A 15 -5.28 4.25 -7.09
N SER A 16 -6.05 5.32 -7.19
CA SER A 16 -7.49 5.28 -6.94
C SER A 16 -8.21 4.40 -7.95
N GLU A 17 -7.83 4.49 -9.21
CA GLU A 17 -8.37 3.66 -10.27
C GLU A 17 -8.03 2.18 -10.05
N PHE A 18 -6.78 1.89 -9.72
CA PHE A 18 -6.36 0.53 -9.35
C PHE A 18 -7.14 -0.02 -8.16
N ALA A 19 -7.39 0.82 -7.16
CA ALA A 19 -8.09 0.42 -5.94
C ALA A 19 -9.50 -0.12 -6.19
N ALA A 20 -10.11 0.26 -7.30
CA ALA A 20 -11.43 -0.27 -7.68
C ALA A 20 -11.43 -1.79 -7.89
N GLU A 21 -10.25 -2.38 -8.15
CA GLU A 21 -10.09 -3.83 -8.30
C GLU A 21 -9.92 -4.55 -6.97
N LEU A 22 -9.61 -3.83 -5.90
CA LEU A 22 -9.29 -4.42 -4.61
C LEU A 22 -10.54 -4.87 -3.87
N LYS A 23 -10.41 -6.01 -3.20
CA LYS A 23 -11.48 -6.64 -2.43
C LYS A 23 -11.01 -6.95 -1.03
N LYS A 24 -11.96 -7.16 -0.13
CA LYS A 24 -11.69 -7.57 1.25
C LYS A 24 -10.71 -8.74 1.31
N GLY A 25 -9.68 -8.58 2.09
CA GLY A 25 -8.64 -9.58 2.26
C GLY A 25 -7.45 -9.45 1.32
N ASP A 26 -7.52 -8.58 0.32
CA ASP A 26 -6.41 -8.37 -0.60
C ASP A 26 -5.20 -7.74 0.10
N ILE A 27 -4.02 -8.12 -0.35
CA ILE A 27 -2.76 -7.58 0.14
C ILE A 27 -2.01 -6.93 -1.03
N VAL A 28 -1.55 -5.71 -0.82
CA VAL A 28 -0.73 -4.97 -1.77
C VAL A 28 0.66 -4.78 -1.16
N ARG A 29 1.67 -5.35 -1.79
CA ARG A 29 3.06 -5.20 -1.36
C ARG A 29 3.67 -4.03 -2.13
N LEU A 30 4.12 -3.02 -1.40
CA LEU A 30 4.67 -1.79 -1.96
C LEU A 30 6.19 -1.87 -1.98
N HIS A 31 6.77 -1.79 -3.17
CA HIS A 31 8.20 -1.82 -3.39
C HIS A 31 8.69 -0.47 -3.92
N GLY A 32 9.86 -0.07 -3.50
CA GLY A 32 10.48 1.15 -3.96
C GLY A 32 11.32 1.80 -2.88
N GLU A 33 12.24 2.66 -3.29
CA GLU A 33 13.12 3.38 -2.39
C GLU A 33 12.36 4.36 -1.50
N ILE A 34 12.98 4.75 -0.39
CA ILE A 34 12.44 5.81 0.49
C ILE A 34 12.26 7.08 -0.34
N GLY A 35 11.11 7.73 -0.18
CA GLY A 35 10.80 8.98 -0.89
C GLY A 35 10.38 8.82 -2.35
N VAL A 36 10.18 7.58 -2.81
CA VAL A 36 9.78 7.34 -4.21
C VAL A 36 8.30 7.67 -4.48
N GLY A 37 7.48 7.78 -3.43
CA GLY A 37 6.05 8.08 -3.57
C GLY A 37 5.12 6.96 -3.13
N LYS A 38 5.58 6.05 -2.28
CA LYS A 38 4.73 4.98 -1.75
C LYS A 38 3.55 5.53 -0.95
N THR A 39 3.78 6.57 -0.13
CA THR A 39 2.70 7.22 0.63
C THR A 39 1.70 7.91 -0.30
N VAL A 40 2.16 8.46 -1.40
CA VAL A 40 1.28 9.08 -2.42
C VAL A 40 0.37 8.01 -3.03
N PHE A 41 0.93 6.84 -3.32
CA PHE A 41 0.15 5.71 -3.84
C PHE A 41 -0.89 5.24 -2.81
N VAL A 42 -0.49 5.12 -1.56
CA VAL A 42 -1.41 4.76 -0.46
C VAL A 42 -2.56 5.77 -0.37
N ARG A 43 -2.27 7.05 -0.50
CA ARG A 43 -3.29 8.10 -0.48
C ARG A 43 -4.30 7.92 -1.61
N GLY A 44 -3.84 7.54 -2.79
CA GLY A 44 -4.74 7.27 -3.91
C GLY A 44 -5.66 6.08 -3.64
N VAL A 45 -5.13 5.00 -3.07
CA VAL A 45 -5.95 3.86 -2.66
C VAL A 45 -6.98 4.29 -1.61
N ALA A 46 -6.53 5.03 -0.61
CA ALA A 46 -7.41 5.52 0.46
C ALA A 46 -8.49 6.47 -0.07
N GLU A 47 -8.18 7.25 -1.09
CA GLU A 47 -9.16 8.14 -1.74
C GLU A 47 -10.31 7.33 -2.33
N HIS A 48 -10.00 6.23 -3.00
CA HIS A 48 -11.04 5.34 -3.52
C HIS A 48 -11.97 4.83 -2.42
N PHE A 49 -11.41 4.48 -1.27
CA PHE A 49 -12.17 3.95 -0.13
C PHE A 49 -12.73 5.04 0.79
N GLY A 50 -12.58 6.32 0.44
CA GLY A 50 -13.17 7.43 1.17
C GLY A 50 -12.48 7.79 2.48
N CYS A 51 -11.21 7.44 2.65
CA CYS A 51 -10.45 7.71 3.88
C CYS A 51 -9.08 8.36 3.65
N ALA A 52 -8.92 9.10 2.54
CA ALA A 52 -7.65 9.75 2.22
C ALA A 52 -7.16 10.73 3.29
N GLU A 53 -8.09 11.34 4.02
CA GLU A 53 -7.76 12.30 5.08
C GLU A 53 -6.99 11.66 6.24
N ASP A 54 -7.14 10.35 6.43
CA ASP A 54 -6.49 9.63 7.51
C ASP A 54 -5.03 9.30 7.20
N VAL A 55 -4.64 9.38 5.93
CA VAL A 55 -3.33 8.88 5.49
C VAL A 55 -2.19 9.75 6.01
N CYS A 56 -1.26 9.09 6.71
CA CYS A 56 -0.01 9.69 7.15
C CYS A 56 1.10 8.66 6.98
N SER A 57 2.35 9.13 6.97
CA SER A 57 3.48 8.21 6.97
C SER A 57 3.55 7.50 8.31
N PRO A 58 3.65 6.17 8.37
CA PRO A 58 3.76 5.44 9.64
C PRO A 58 5.17 5.55 10.23
N THR A 59 5.59 6.78 10.57
CA THR A 59 6.96 7.08 11.00
C THR A 59 7.29 6.47 12.35
N PHE A 60 6.34 6.45 13.27
CA PHE A 60 6.51 5.91 14.61
C PHE A 60 5.60 4.72 14.90
N ALA A 61 4.58 4.54 14.09
CA ALA A 61 3.68 3.40 14.18
C ALA A 61 4.10 2.34 13.16
N ILE A 62 3.99 1.08 13.54
CA ILE A 62 4.27 -0.04 12.65
C ILE A 62 3.09 -0.28 11.71
N MET A 63 1.89 0.04 12.15
CA MET A 63 0.67 -0.07 11.37
C MET A 63 -0.25 1.09 11.68
N ASN A 64 -0.85 1.66 10.63
CA ASN A 64 -1.94 2.61 10.74
C ASN A 64 -3.20 2.00 10.16
N ILE A 65 -4.34 2.34 10.72
CA ILE A 65 -5.65 1.95 10.21
C ILE A 65 -6.34 3.19 9.68
N TYR A 66 -6.72 3.16 8.40
CA TYR A 66 -7.47 4.25 7.75
C TYR A 66 -8.89 3.80 7.49
N GLY A 67 -9.86 4.65 7.84
CA GLY A 67 -11.26 4.31 7.69
C GLY A 67 -11.74 3.27 8.72
N PRO A 68 -12.82 2.53 8.43
CA PRO A 68 -13.60 2.64 7.19
C PRO A 68 -14.39 3.94 7.12
N SER A 69 -14.75 4.36 5.90
CA SER A 69 -15.64 5.50 5.72
C SER A 69 -17.05 5.14 6.23
N GLN A 70 -17.92 6.13 6.32
CA GLN A 70 -19.29 5.91 6.81
C GLN A 70 -20.26 5.37 5.75
N THR A 71 -19.75 5.06 4.57
CA THR A 71 -20.56 4.46 3.51
C THR A 71 -20.78 2.97 3.78
N GLU A 72 -21.89 2.44 3.29
CA GLU A 72 -22.21 1.02 3.39
C GLU A 72 -21.13 0.19 2.68
N ASP A 73 -20.76 -0.94 3.28
CA ASP A 73 -19.74 -1.87 2.77
C ASP A 73 -18.33 -1.27 2.64
N ALA A 74 -18.07 -0.15 3.31
CA ALA A 74 -16.75 0.45 3.32
C ALA A 74 -15.72 -0.47 4.00
N LEU A 75 -14.53 -0.58 3.38
CA LEU A 75 -13.44 -1.38 3.92
C LEU A 75 -12.39 -0.48 4.60
N PRO A 76 -11.84 -0.91 5.73
CA PRO A 76 -10.68 -0.23 6.29
C PRO A 76 -9.43 -0.58 5.49
N ILE A 77 -8.42 0.28 5.60
CA ILE A 77 -7.10 0.05 5.05
C ILE A 77 -6.13 -0.13 6.20
N TYR A 78 -5.36 -1.21 6.17
CA TYR A 78 -4.28 -1.47 7.10
C TYR A 78 -2.96 -1.16 6.40
N HIS A 79 -2.30 -0.11 6.84
CA HIS A 79 -1.04 0.35 6.25
C HIS A 79 0.11 -0.05 7.17
N PHE A 80 0.92 -1.01 6.73
CA PHE A 80 2.05 -1.54 7.50
C PHE A 80 3.36 -0.96 7.00
N ASP A 81 4.26 -0.67 7.93
CA ASP A 81 5.66 -0.40 7.63
C ASP A 81 6.52 -1.36 8.44
N LEU A 82 7.09 -2.34 7.77
CA LEU A 82 7.85 -3.42 8.41
C LEU A 82 9.34 -3.12 8.54
N TYR A 83 9.76 -1.90 8.19
CA TYR A 83 11.17 -1.52 8.17
C TYR A 83 11.93 -1.81 9.47
N ARG A 84 11.29 -1.62 10.62
CA ARG A 84 11.92 -1.76 11.92
C ARG A 84 12.05 -3.20 12.41
N PHE A 85 11.36 -4.13 11.79
CA PHE A 85 11.45 -5.53 12.17
C PHE A 85 12.70 -6.17 11.57
N GLU A 86 13.34 -7.06 12.34
CA GLU A 86 14.52 -7.79 11.89
C GLU A 86 14.15 -9.13 11.26
N ASN A 87 13.03 -9.72 11.69
CA ASN A 87 12.57 -11.01 11.19
C ASN A 87 11.06 -11.13 11.23
N GLU A 88 10.56 -12.13 10.55
CA GLU A 88 9.13 -12.39 10.41
C GLU A 88 8.46 -12.73 11.75
N GLU A 89 9.19 -13.41 12.64
CA GLU A 89 8.66 -13.80 13.96
C GLU A 89 8.23 -12.60 14.78
N GLU A 90 8.96 -11.49 14.70
CA GLU A 90 8.60 -10.26 15.41
C GLU A 90 7.23 -9.72 14.99
N ILE A 91 6.86 -9.92 13.73
CA ILE A 91 5.56 -9.50 13.19
C ILE A 91 4.44 -10.31 13.84
N TYR A 92 4.64 -11.62 13.96
CA TYR A 92 3.67 -12.49 14.61
C TYR A 92 3.56 -12.21 16.11
N ASP A 93 4.69 -11.96 16.75
CA ASP A 93 4.72 -11.63 18.18
C ASP A 93 3.99 -10.32 18.48
N ALA A 94 4.01 -9.38 17.55
CA ALA A 94 3.29 -8.11 17.66
C ALA A 94 1.80 -8.25 17.33
N GLY A 95 1.34 -9.41 16.87
CA GLY A 95 -0.07 -9.64 16.53
C GLY A 95 -0.52 -9.03 15.20
N LEU A 96 0.41 -8.57 14.38
CA LEU A 96 0.10 -7.88 13.13
C LEU A 96 -0.44 -8.80 12.05
N ASP A 97 -0.12 -10.08 12.11
CA ASP A 97 -0.59 -11.08 11.16
C ASP A 97 -2.11 -11.23 11.16
N GLU A 98 -2.79 -10.87 12.25
CA GLU A 98 -4.24 -10.93 12.35
C GLU A 98 -4.94 -10.01 11.34
N PHE A 99 -4.27 -8.93 10.96
CA PHE A 99 -4.82 -7.95 10.01
C PHE A 99 -4.54 -8.34 8.56
N LEU A 100 -3.44 -9.04 8.31
CA LEU A 100 -3.08 -9.45 6.95
C LEU A 100 -4.08 -10.47 6.41
N GLY A 101 -4.70 -10.15 5.26
CA GLY A 101 -5.70 -11.02 4.68
C GLY A 101 -7.02 -11.06 5.44
N GLY A 102 -7.22 -10.12 6.39
CA GLY A 102 -8.41 -10.06 7.24
C GLY A 102 -9.55 -9.22 6.64
N ASP A 103 -10.11 -8.35 7.47
CA ASP A 103 -11.37 -7.66 7.15
C ASP A 103 -11.21 -6.41 6.28
N GLY A 104 -10.02 -6.06 5.88
CA GLY A 104 -9.75 -4.87 5.09
C GLY A 104 -8.77 -5.13 3.97
N ILE A 105 -8.25 -4.03 3.43
CA ILE A 105 -7.19 -4.03 2.43
C ILE A 105 -5.87 -3.77 3.14
N SER A 106 -4.87 -4.62 2.94
CA SER A 106 -3.55 -4.44 3.53
C SER A 106 -2.56 -3.86 2.52
N LEU A 107 -1.91 -2.77 2.88
CA LEU A 107 -0.83 -2.15 2.11
C LEU A 107 0.44 -2.28 2.94
N VAL A 108 1.45 -2.95 2.40
CA VAL A 108 2.64 -3.32 3.16
C VAL A 108 3.90 -2.72 2.54
N GLU A 109 4.58 -1.85 3.29
CA GLU A 109 5.91 -1.33 2.93
C GLU A 109 6.97 -2.22 3.55
N TRP A 110 8.10 -2.39 2.85
CA TRP A 110 9.17 -3.32 3.20
C TRP A 110 8.65 -4.75 3.29
N PRO A 111 7.98 -5.22 2.22
CA PRO A 111 7.22 -6.48 2.26
C PRO A 111 8.08 -7.75 2.23
N GLU A 112 9.39 -7.63 1.97
CA GLU A 112 10.30 -8.77 1.79
C GLU A 112 10.44 -9.61 3.05
N LEU A 113 10.15 -9.02 4.20
CA LEU A 113 10.30 -9.69 5.49
C LEU A 113 9.33 -10.86 5.65
N ILE A 114 8.16 -10.75 5.06
CA ILE A 114 7.16 -11.83 5.07
C ILE A 114 7.30 -12.65 3.80
N LYS A 115 7.52 -13.96 3.96
CA LYS A 115 7.71 -14.87 2.83
C LYS A 115 6.39 -15.38 2.24
N ASN A 116 5.45 -15.71 3.11
CA ASN A 116 4.16 -16.26 2.71
C ASN A 116 3.03 -15.40 3.24
N TYR A 117 2.39 -14.67 2.34
CA TYR A 117 1.27 -13.81 2.69
C TYR A 117 -0.03 -14.63 2.75
N PRO A 118 -0.84 -14.46 3.81
CA PRO A 118 -2.07 -15.25 4.01
C PRO A 118 -3.26 -14.68 3.24
N ALA A 119 -3.17 -14.65 1.92
CA ALA A 119 -4.25 -14.16 1.08
C ALA A 119 -4.23 -14.84 -0.28
N GLU A 120 -5.40 -15.00 -0.88
CA GLU A 120 -5.53 -15.54 -2.23
C GLU A 120 -5.05 -14.54 -3.29
N ARG A 121 -5.23 -13.25 -3.01
CA ARG A 121 -4.90 -12.19 -3.95
C ARG A 121 -3.84 -11.30 -3.33
N VAL A 122 -2.65 -11.35 -3.91
CA VAL A 122 -1.53 -10.50 -3.53
C VAL A 122 -1.06 -9.74 -4.75
N PHE A 123 -0.97 -8.43 -4.62
CA PHE A 123 -0.49 -7.54 -5.67
C PHE A 123 0.88 -7.02 -5.32
N ASP A 124 1.77 -6.96 -6.29
CA ASP A 124 3.06 -6.29 -6.15
C ASP A 124 2.99 -4.95 -6.89
N VAL A 125 3.23 -3.87 -6.19
CA VAL A 125 3.31 -2.53 -6.76
C VAL A 125 4.74 -2.03 -6.58
N THR A 126 5.41 -1.76 -7.69
CA THR A 126 6.78 -1.24 -7.69
C THR A 126 6.76 0.17 -8.25
N ILE A 127 7.33 1.12 -7.50
CA ILE A 127 7.42 2.52 -7.90
C ILE A 127 8.89 2.86 -8.10
N GLU A 128 9.23 3.33 -9.29
CA GLU A 128 10.60 3.66 -9.67
C GLU A 128 10.69 5.11 -10.14
N LYS A 129 11.83 5.73 -9.82
CA LYS A 129 12.21 7.03 -10.36
C LYS A 129 13.10 6.82 -11.59
N ASP A 130 13.10 7.80 -12.48
CA ASP A 130 14.07 7.89 -13.55
C ASP A 130 14.45 9.35 -13.71
N SER A 131 15.64 9.73 -13.24
CA SER A 131 16.11 11.11 -13.25
C SER A 131 16.24 11.70 -14.67
N ALA A 132 16.46 10.84 -15.66
CA ALA A 132 16.51 11.25 -17.07
C ALA A 132 15.15 11.73 -17.58
N MET A 133 14.07 11.29 -16.96
CA MET A 133 12.70 11.65 -17.33
C MET A 133 12.13 12.82 -16.54
N GLY A 134 12.88 13.34 -15.58
CA GLY A 134 12.45 14.45 -14.74
C GLY A 134 12.24 14.05 -13.29
N GLU A 135 12.24 15.05 -12.40
CA GLU A 135 12.17 14.86 -10.96
C GLU A 135 10.85 14.25 -10.50
N ASN A 136 9.76 14.62 -11.16
CA ASN A 136 8.41 14.16 -10.77
C ASN A 136 7.95 12.90 -11.49
N TYR A 137 8.77 12.40 -12.39
CA TYR A 137 8.45 11.18 -13.13
C TYR A 137 8.47 9.96 -12.22
N ARG A 138 7.46 9.09 -12.38
CA ARG A 138 7.42 7.79 -11.71
C ARG A 138 6.94 6.73 -12.68
N ARG A 139 7.53 5.56 -12.59
CA ARG A 139 7.07 4.38 -13.29
C ARG A 139 6.47 3.43 -12.27
N ILE A 140 5.22 3.05 -12.49
CA ILE A 140 4.47 2.22 -11.56
C ILE A 140 4.16 0.90 -12.25
N ILE A 141 4.60 -0.19 -11.64
CA ILE A 141 4.43 -1.54 -12.17
C ILE A 141 3.56 -2.32 -11.18
N ILE A 142 2.45 -2.86 -11.66
CA ILE A 142 1.54 -3.65 -10.84
C ILE A 142 1.43 -5.05 -11.41
N ASP A 143 1.77 -6.03 -10.58
CA ASP A 143 1.66 -7.45 -10.90
C ASP A 143 0.78 -8.13 -9.85
N ARG A 144 -0.05 -9.05 -10.29
CA ARG A 144 -0.84 -9.89 -9.39
C ARG A 144 -0.22 -11.27 -9.31
N ARG A 145 -0.11 -11.76 -8.11
CA ARG A 145 0.34 -13.12 -7.84
C ARG A 145 -0.81 -14.08 -7.71
#